data_6d61ed299b0468fe72bed31675a1a702
#
_entry.id   6d61ed299b0468fe72bed31675a1a702
#
_cell.length_a   1.000
_cell.length_b   1.000
_cell.length_c   1.000
_cell.angle_alpha   90.00
_cell.angle_beta   90.00
_cell.angle_gamma   90.00
#
_symmetry.space_group_name_H-M   'P 1'
#
loop_
_entity.id
_entity.type
_entity.pdbx_description
1 polymer ?
#
loop_
_entity_poly.entity_id
_entity_poly.type
_entity_poly.pdbx_seq_one_letter_code
_entity_poly.pdbx_strand_id
1 'polypeptide(L)'
;IEALPTNQNDKLFEQTDGRIDLQLSRAHSIDPLLVGIRTTGQLGSGTDIQIAYTIFEKNIVMPLREQMEEIIDDLLSIGGLNSTVKINNFQIIENVIVDKTDKNNGEK
;
A
#
# COMPACT_ATOMS: atom_id res chain seq x y z
N ILE A 1 -27.51 27.21 -34.64
CA ILE A 1 -27.30 26.40 -33.41
C ILE A 1 -26.08 25.53 -33.63
N GLU A 2 -24.95 26.03 -33.25
CA GLU A 2 -23.74 25.25 -33.29
C GLU A 2 -23.71 24.33 -32.07
N ALA A 3 -23.77 23.03 -32.33
CA ALA A 3 -23.54 22.03 -31.28
C ALA A 3 -22.08 22.16 -30.79
N LEU A 4 -21.90 22.57 -29.57
CA LEU A 4 -20.60 22.54 -28.88
C LEU A 4 -20.01 21.14 -29.00
N PRO A 5 -18.74 21.00 -29.45
CA PRO A 5 -18.11 19.69 -29.55
C PRO A 5 -17.97 19.09 -28.15
N THR A 6 -18.84 18.15 -27.84
CA THR A 6 -18.88 17.40 -26.58
C THR A 6 -17.58 16.65 -26.27
N ASN A 7 -16.79 16.35 -27.29
CA ASN A 7 -15.57 15.56 -27.16
C ASN A 7 -14.40 16.28 -26.46
N GLN A 8 -14.39 17.62 -26.43
CA GLN A 8 -13.34 18.36 -25.74
C GLN A 8 -13.57 18.44 -24.23
N ASN A 9 -14.83 18.51 -23.82
CA ASN A 9 -15.17 18.53 -22.41
C ASN A 9 -14.89 17.19 -21.73
N ASP A 10 -15.17 16.08 -22.40
CA ASP A 10 -14.92 14.75 -21.86
C ASP A 10 -13.42 14.50 -21.61
N LYS A 11 -12.56 14.93 -22.53
CA LYS A 11 -11.10 14.82 -22.35
C LYS A 11 -10.56 15.71 -21.22
N LEU A 12 -11.15 16.90 -21.06
CA LEU A 12 -10.78 17.80 -19.96
C LEU A 12 -11.19 17.23 -18.61
N PHE A 13 -12.38 16.63 -18.51
CA PHE A 13 -12.84 15.96 -17.29
C PHE A 13 -12.00 14.74 -16.98
N GLU A 14 -11.68 13.92 -17.95
CA GLU A 14 -10.82 12.75 -17.77
C GLU A 14 -9.41 13.13 -17.29
N GLN A 15 -8.81 14.18 -17.86
CA GLN A 15 -7.53 14.70 -17.41
C GLN A 15 -7.59 15.29 -16.00
N THR A 16 -8.68 15.98 -15.68
CA THR A 16 -8.91 16.58 -14.35
C THR A 16 -9.07 15.50 -13.30
N ASP A 17 -9.87 14.47 -13.56
CA ASP A 17 -10.08 13.34 -12.67
C ASP A 17 -8.76 12.60 -12.38
N GLY A 18 -7.97 12.32 -13.40
CA GLY A 18 -6.65 11.71 -13.23
C GLY A 18 -5.67 12.57 -12.40
N ARG A 19 -5.74 13.89 -12.51
CA ARG A 19 -4.94 14.80 -11.69
C ARG A 19 -5.41 14.85 -10.25
N ILE A 20 -6.69 14.82 -10.01
CA ILE A 20 -7.29 14.79 -8.66
C ILE A 20 -6.89 13.50 -7.95
N ASP A 21 -6.99 12.36 -8.61
CA ASP A 21 -6.59 11.06 -8.08
C ASP A 21 -5.12 11.04 -7.66
N LEU A 22 -4.24 11.56 -8.50
CA LEU A 22 -2.81 11.67 -8.18
C LEU A 22 -2.54 12.63 -7.01
N GLN A 23 -3.25 13.76 -6.95
CA GLN A 23 -3.10 14.72 -5.86
C GLN A 23 -3.60 14.15 -4.54
N LEU A 24 -4.72 13.44 -4.53
CA LEU A 24 -5.24 12.75 -3.35
C LEU A 24 -4.27 11.67 -2.85
N SER A 25 -3.72 10.87 -3.74
CA SER A 25 -2.72 9.86 -3.38
C SER A 25 -1.48 10.48 -2.76
N ARG A 26 -1.00 11.59 -3.32
CA ARG A 26 0.14 12.34 -2.77
C ARG A 26 -0.17 12.97 -1.41
N ALA A 27 -1.37 13.52 -1.23
CA ALA A 27 -1.79 14.11 0.03
C ALA A 27 -1.82 13.07 1.17
N HIS A 28 -2.17 11.83 0.85
CA HIS A 28 -2.15 10.72 1.80
C HIS A 28 -0.82 9.97 1.86
N SER A 29 0.18 10.39 1.09
CA SER A 29 1.48 9.72 0.98
C SER A 29 1.39 8.24 0.57
N ILE A 30 0.37 7.91 -0.21
CA ILE A 30 0.12 6.56 -0.72
C ILE A 30 0.49 6.53 -2.20
N ASP A 31 1.19 5.47 -2.62
CA ASP A 31 1.45 5.26 -4.04
C ASP A 31 0.14 4.98 -4.79
N PRO A 32 -0.14 5.68 -5.90
CA PRO A 32 -1.35 5.47 -6.69
C PRO A 32 -1.58 4.01 -7.09
N LEU A 33 -0.52 3.27 -7.31
CA LEU A 33 -0.57 1.86 -7.69
C LEU A 33 -1.20 0.98 -6.60
N LEU A 34 -0.99 1.31 -5.32
CA LEU A 34 -1.57 0.59 -4.18
C LEU A 34 -3.09 0.80 -4.06
N VAL A 35 -3.58 1.91 -4.56
CA VAL A 35 -5.02 2.25 -4.55
C VAL A 35 -5.72 1.79 -5.85
N GLY A 36 -4.98 1.15 -6.76
CA GLY A 36 -5.51 0.67 -8.03
C GLY A 36 -5.60 1.73 -9.13
N ILE A 37 -5.01 2.91 -8.91
CA ILE A 37 -4.94 3.97 -9.91
C ILE A 37 -3.78 3.63 -10.87
N ARG A 38 -4.12 3.38 -12.12
CA ARG A 38 -3.15 3.11 -13.18
C ARG A 38 -2.84 4.38 -13.94
N THR A 39 -1.58 4.77 -13.97
CA THR A 39 -1.10 5.81 -14.88
C THR A 39 -0.79 5.21 -16.25
N THR A 40 -1.14 5.95 -17.28
CA THR A 40 -0.88 5.57 -18.69
C THR A 40 0.62 5.28 -18.89
N GLY A 41 0.96 4.05 -19.29
CA GLY A 41 2.34 3.63 -19.54
C GLY A 41 2.96 2.74 -18.46
N GLN A 42 2.32 2.56 -17.31
CA GLN A 42 2.73 1.54 -16.34
C GLN A 42 2.03 0.21 -16.63
N LEU A 43 2.76 -0.70 -17.20
CA LEU A 43 2.44 -2.13 -17.14
C LEU A 43 2.69 -2.58 -15.70
N GLY A 44 1.63 -2.55 -14.89
CA GLY A 44 1.71 -3.00 -13.52
C GLY A 44 2.04 -4.49 -13.46
N SER A 45 3.31 -4.80 -13.35
CA SER A 45 3.72 -6.14 -12.96
C SER A 45 3.42 -6.34 -11.47
N GLY A 46 3.12 -7.56 -11.06
CA GLY A 46 2.92 -7.85 -9.64
C GLY A 46 4.11 -7.43 -8.77
N THR A 47 5.30 -7.36 -9.35
CA THR A 47 6.54 -6.91 -8.71
C THR A 47 6.51 -5.42 -8.37
N ASP A 48 5.91 -4.58 -9.23
CA ASP A 48 5.84 -3.13 -8.98
C ASP A 48 4.93 -2.82 -7.78
N ILE A 49 3.85 -3.57 -7.63
CA ILE A 49 2.95 -3.47 -6.48
C ILE A 49 3.67 -3.87 -5.18
N GLN A 50 4.48 -4.90 -5.21
CA GLN A 50 5.28 -5.34 -4.06
C GLN A 50 6.32 -4.30 -3.64
N ILE A 51 7.00 -3.70 -4.62
CA ILE A 51 7.96 -2.63 -4.37
C ILE A 51 7.26 -1.41 -3.77
N ALA A 52 6.14 -0.97 -4.35
CA ALA A 52 5.35 0.14 -3.85
C ALA A 52 4.84 -0.13 -2.43
N TYR A 53 4.37 -1.32 -2.14
CA TYR A 53 3.95 -1.74 -0.80
C TYR A 53 5.11 -1.72 0.20
N THR A 54 6.27 -2.24 -0.17
CA THR A 54 7.46 -2.25 0.68
C THR A 54 7.92 -0.85 1.03
N ILE A 55 7.92 0.07 0.06
CA ILE A 55 8.28 1.47 0.28
C ILE A 55 7.26 2.14 1.22
N PHE A 56 5.97 1.93 0.99
CA PHE A 56 4.90 2.45 1.83
C PHE A 56 5.01 1.93 3.27
N GLU A 57 5.23 0.63 3.43
CA GLU A 57 5.41 0.02 4.75
C GLU A 57 6.59 0.64 5.50
N LYS A 58 7.76 0.76 4.86
CA LYS A 58 8.95 1.32 5.50
C LYS A 58 8.82 2.80 5.84
N ASN A 59 8.22 3.58 4.97
CA ASN A 59 8.21 5.04 5.12
C ASN A 59 7.02 5.57 5.92
N ILE A 60 5.90 4.89 5.90
CA ILE A 60 4.65 5.34 6.50
C ILE A 60 4.19 4.41 7.63
N VAL A 61 4.10 3.12 7.37
CA VAL A 61 3.51 2.18 8.32
C VAL A 61 4.44 1.90 9.50
N MET A 62 5.73 1.67 9.27
CA MET A 62 6.69 1.42 10.34
C MET A 62 6.78 2.57 11.35
N PRO A 63 6.98 3.83 10.94
CA PRO A 63 7.02 4.94 11.89
C PRO A 63 5.74 5.10 12.70
N LEU A 64 4.58 4.94 12.07
CA LEU A 64 3.28 4.99 12.76
C LEU A 64 3.13 3.85 13.77
N ARG A 65 3.58 2.67 13.41
CA ARG A 65 3.57 1.50 14.28
C ARG A 65 4.45 1.72 15.50
N GLU A 66 5.67 2.21 15.32
CA GLU A 66 6.60 2.53 16.40
C GLU A 66 6.00 3.57 17.35
N GLN A 67 5.37 4.62 16.82
CA GLN A 67 4.67 5.60 17.65
C GLN A 67 3.50 4.99 18.44
N MET A 68 2.73 4.11 17.84
CA MET A 68 1.64 3.42 18.54
C MET A 68 2.16 2.48 19.62
N GLU A 69 3.22 1.73 19.35
CA GLU A 69 3.88 0.87 20.34
C GLU A 69 4.37 1.68 21.52
N GLU A 70 5.05 2.80 21.28
CA GLU A 70 5.55 3.71 22.32
C GLU A 70 4.41 4.27 23.19
N ILE A 71 3.31 4.72 22.59
CA ILE A 71 2.15 5.22 23.33
C ILE A 71 1.51 4.13 24.19
N ILE A 72 1.37 2.92 23.66
CA ILE A 72 0.80 1.79 24.38
C ILE A 72 1.73 1.37 25.54
N ASP A 73 3.03 1.32 25.32
CA ASP A 73 4.02 0.99 26.35
C ASP A 73 4.02 2.03 27.46
N ASP A 74 3.91 3.31 27.14
CA ASP A 74 3.77 4.39 28.11
C ASP A 74 2.48 4.25 28.95
N LEU A 75 1.35 3.95 28.32
CA LEU A 75 0.07 3.73 29.01
C LEU A 75 0.12 2.51 29.93
N LEU A 76 0.73 1.42 29.50
CA LEU A 76 0.92 0.22 30.31
C LEU A 76 1.85 0.48 31.50
N SER A 77 2.90 1.25 31.32
CA SER A 77 3.82 1.68 32.37
C SER A 77 3.11 2.52 33.43
N ILE A 78 2.26 3.46 33.04
CA ILE A 78 1.44 4.26 33.95
C ILE A 78 0.46 3.39 34.72
N GLY A 79 -0.10 2.35 34.09
CA GLY A 79 -0.98 1.36 34.71
C GLY A 79 -0.27 0.34 35.63
N GLY A 80 1.05 0.41 35.75
CA GLY A 80 1.86 -0.51 36.58
C GLY A 80 2.12 -1.89 35.96
N LEU A 81 1.87 -2.03 34.66
CA LEU A 81 2.14 -3.25 33.88
C LEU A 81 3.48 -3.12 33.15
N ASN A 82 4.45 -3.96 33.49
CA ASN A 82 5.72 -4.05 32.78
C ASN A 82 5.60 -4.99 31.57
N SER A 83 4.84 -4.59 30.57
CA SER A 83 4.66 -5.34 29.34
C SER A 83 5.09 -4.49 28.16
N THR A 84 5.80 -5.10 27.23
CA THR A 84 6.17 -4.47 25.94
C THR A 84 5.25 -5.01 24.85
N VAL A 85 4.59 -4.11 24.13
CA VAL A 85 3.72 -4.46 23.01
C VAL A 85 4.49 -4.32 21.70
N LYS A 86 4.42 -5.35 20.86
CA LYS A 86 4.95 -5.31 19.48
C LYS A 86 3.86 -5.63 18.49
N ILE A 87 3.73 -4.78 17.47
CA ILE A 87 2.82 -4.98 16.35
C ILE A 87 3.59 -5.66 15.23
N ASN A 88 3.20 -6.88 14.88
CA ASN A 88 3.86 -7.65 13.83
C ASN A 88 3.53 -7.13 12.42
N ASN A 89 4.49 -7.28 11.52
CA ASN A 89 4.29 -6.99 10.12
C ASN A 89 3.27 -7.95 9.50
N PHE A 90 2.43 -7.42 8.64
CA PHE A 90 1.55 -8.24 7.83
C PHE A 90 2.33 -8.74 6.60
N GLN A 91 2.54 -10.04 6.50
CA GLN A 91 3.21 -10.67 5.36
C GLN A 91 2.17 -11.40 4.51
N ILE A 92 1.92 -10.88 3.32
CA ILE A 92 0.89 -11.43 2.43
C ILE A 92 1.42 -12.60 1.58
N ILE A 93 2.72 -12.76 1.37
CA ILE A 93 3.23 -13.52 0.23
C ILE A 93 4.20 -14.66 0.57
N GLU A 94 4.80 -14.72 1.76
CA GLU A 94 5.80 -15.75 2.04
C GLU A 94 5.22 -17.15 2.26
N ASN A 95 3.97 -17.29 2.63
CA ASN A 95 3.38 -18.59 2.95
C ASN A 95 2.90 -19.40 1.73
N VAL A 96 2.87 -18.83 0.53
CA VAL A 96 2.39 -19.52 -0.66
C VAL A 96 3.50 -20.27 -1.42
N ILE A 97 4.75 -19.89 -1.20
CA ILE A 97 5.90 -20.46 -1.93
C ILE A 97 6.55 -21.63 -1.19
N VAL A 98 6.44 -21.70 0.14
CA VAL A 98 7.11 -22.72 0.95
C VAL A 98 6.41 -24.09 0.87
N ASP A 99 5.11 -24.13 0.55
CA ASP A 99 4.33 -25.37 0.57
C ASP A 99 4.47 -26.23 -0.72
N LYS A 100 5.26 -25.81 -1.70
CA LYS A 100 5.47 -26.57 -2.94
C LYS A 100 6.81 -27.28 -3.05
N THR A 101 7.74 -27.05 -2.12
CA THR A 101 9.09 -27.62 -2.23
C THR A 101 9.30 -28.91 -1.41
N ASP A 102 8.42 -29.21 -0.46
CA ASP A 102 8.60 -30.38 0.43
C ASP A 102 7.88 -31.66 0.00
N LYS A 103 7.27 -31.71 -1.18
CA LYS A 103 6.58 -32.93 -1.64
C LYS A 103 7.35 -33.78 -2.65
N ASN A 104 8.64 -33.53 -2.87
CA ASN A 104 9.36 -34.28 -3.89
C ASN A 104 10.66 -34.96 -3.42
N ASN A 105 10.83 -35.21 -2.12
CA ASN A 105 11.93 -36.03 -1.62
C ASN A 105 11.47 -37.10 -0.64
N GLY A 106 10.77 -38.08 -1.14
CA GLY A 106 10.38 -39.21 -0.32
C GLY A 106 9.84 -40.38 -1.13
N GLU A 107 10.63 -40.89 -2.05
CA GLU A 107 10.53 -42.30 -2.47
C GLU A 107 11.75 -42.68 -3.29
N LYS A 108 12.67 -43.31 -2.63
CA LYS A 108 13.47 -44.37 -3.19
C LYS A 108 13.59 -45.49 -2.18
#